data_b8cdf62dc3baca03d7f305effac4f6e4
#
_entry.id   b8cdf62dc3baca03d7f305effac4f6e4
#
_cell.length_a   1.000
_cell.length_b   1.000
_cell.length_c   1.000
_cell.angle_alpha   90.00
_cell.angle_beta   90.00
_cell.angle_gamma   90.00
#
_symmetry.space_group_name_H-M   'P 1'
#
loop_
_entity.id
_entity.type
_entity.pdbx_description
1 polymer ?
#
loop_
_entity_poly.entity_id
_entity_poly.type
_entity_poly.pdbx_seq_one_letter_code
_entity_poly.pdbx_strand_id
1 'polypeptide(L)'
;MLNLTQVPAPRVPLVDSNTGLVSTEWFRFFNGLYAIVGENQNTIQPVNGGTGLSAIPTNGQLLIGNATGYTLNTLTPGAGISITNGAGSITLANAGVSSWSGGATGLTPATPATGDVILSGLLNVASGGTGQSSYTNGQLLIGNTAGNTLGKATLTAGSGIAITNGAASVTIASDKAYGSFYDTTTQSGVALTATAITFNSTSLSYNVAIGSPTSRIVVTRAGIYNIQFSAQISNPSASIDDVTIWIRQNGVNIADSAGIVGTPEKHGGIDGHTVIGWNYILQAAANDYFELYWITDSGTTQLLTYPASASHPRAPSMILTVQQV
;
A
#
# COMPACT_ATOMS: atom_id res chain seq x y z
N MET A 1 57.34 -47.87 43.26
CA MET A 1 58.02 -47.15 42.15
C MET A 1 59.45 -47.62 42.08
N LEU A 2 59.85 -48.25 41.00
CA LEU A 2 61.25 -48.50 40.71
C LEU A 2 61.93 -47.16 40.44
N ASN A 3 62.80 -46.73 41.36
CA ASN A 3 63.48 -45.46 41.22
C ASN A 3 64.76 -45.71 40.32
N LEU A 4 64.56 -45.44 39.02
CA LEU A 4 65.62 -45.52 38.00
C LEU A 4 66.52 -44.26 38.00
N THR A 5 66.60 -43.54 39.09
CA THR A 5 67.26 -42.24 39.14
C THR A 5 68.76 -42.27 39.07
N GLN A 6 69.42 -43.40 39.04
CA GLN A 6 70.88 -43.44 38.91
C GLN A 6 71.38 -44.59 38.06
N VAL A 7 71.93 -44.24 36.93
CA VAL A 7 72.90 -45.12 36.26
C VAL A 7 73.99 -45.48 37.30
N PRO A 8 74.37 -46.76 37.42
CA PRO A 8 75.44 -47.13 38.34
C PRO A 8 76.66 -46.26 38.12
N ALA A 9 77.35 -45.87 39.27
CA ALA A 9 78.49 -44.95 39.21
C ALA A 9 79.58 -45.49 38.27
N PRO A 10 80.34 -44.64 37.56
CA PRO A 10 81.31 -45.08 36.58
C PRO A 10 82.39 -45.98 37.11
N ARG A 11 82.55 -46.01 38.47
CA ARG A 11 83.49 -46.91 39.11
C ARG A 11 82.97 -48.28 39.51
N VAL A 12 81.66 -48.50 39.33
CA VAL A 12 81.08 -49.84 39.53
C VAL A 12 81.32 -50.66 38.23
N PRO A 13 82.12 -51.71 38.32
CA PRO A 13 82.43 -52.50 37.16
C PRO A 13 81.13 -53.20 36.67
N LEU A 14 80.96 -53.28 35.33
CA LEU A 14 79.80 -53.95 34.73
C LEU A 14 79.78 -55.46 35.08
N VAL A 15 81.00 -56.08 35.17
CA VAL A 15 81.18 -57.45 35.55
C VAL A 15 81.90 -57.50 36.89
N ASP A 16 81.39 -58.22 37.82
CA ASP A 16 82.08 -58.51 39.11
C ASP A 16 83.28 -59.41 38.83
N SER A 17 84.47 -58.97 39.20
CA SER A 17 85.73 -59.67 38.93
C SER A 17 85.91 -60.98 39.72
N ASN A 18 85.12 -61.18 40.78
CA ASN A 18 85.21 -62.39 41.59
C ASN A 18 84.22 -63.48 41.09
N THR A 19 83.09 -63.08 40.54
CA THR A 19 82.06 -64.00 40.10
C THR A 19 81.98 -64.16 38.56
N GLY A 20 82.55 -63.24 37.82
CA GLY A 20 82.39 -63.23 36.32
C GLY A 20 81.02 -62.89 35.83
N LEU A 21 80.11 -62.47 36.67
CA LEU A 21 78.73 -62.14 36.36
C LEU A 21 78.53 -60.63 36.32
N VAL A 22 77.37 -60.18 35.70
CA VAL A 22 76.97 -58.74 35.77
C VAL A 22 76.87 -58.33 37.23
N SER A 23 77.43 -57.22 37.61
CA SER A 23 77.37 -56.73 39.00
C SER A 23 75.93 -56.44 39.37
N THR A 24 75.57 -56.61 40.67
CA THR A 24 74.20 -56.47 41.18
C THR A 24 73.65 -55.09 40.86
N GLU A 25 74.47 -54.03 40.89
CA GLU A 25 74.05 -52.66 40.57
C GLU A 25 73.59 -52.52 39.10
N TRP A 26 74.40 -52.99 38.17
CA TRP A 26 74.06 -52.99 36.74
C TRP A 26 72.92 -53.92 36.38
N PHE A 27 72.83 -55.12 37.02
CA PHE A 27 71.74 -55.99 36.85
C PHE A 27 70.39 -55.38 37.30
N ARG A 28 70.39 -54.71 38.43
CA ARG A 28 69.23 -53.96 38.93
C ARG A 28 68.79 -52.84 37.95
N PHE A 29 69.79 -52.05 37.46
CA PHE A 29 69.55 -51.03 36.50
C PHE A 29 68.90 -51.56 35.18
N PHE A 30 69.54 -52.61 34.60
CA PHE A 30 69.03 -53.24 33.38
C PHE A 30 67.65 -53.84 33.63
N ASN A 31 67.40 -54.49 34.73
CA ASN A 31 66.06 -55.06 35.06
C ASN A 31 64.99 -53.99 35.24
N GLY A 32 65.36 -52.87 35.87
CA GLY A 32 64.52 -51.70 36.00
C GLY A 32 64.21 -51.04 34.63
N LEU A 33 65.24 -50.91 33.80
CA LEU A 33 65.07 -50.38 32.44
C LEU A 33 64.25 -51.33 31.60
N TYR A 34 64.42 -52.66 31.71
CA TYR A 34 63.57 -53.65 31.03
C TYR A 34 62.15 -53.56 31.50
N ALA A 35 61.87 -53.40 32.78
CA ALA A 35 60.50 -53.25 33.29
C ALA A 35 59.76 -51.98 32.79
N ILE A 36 60.53 -50.92 32.48
CA ILE A 36 60.00 -49.68 31.96
C ILE A 36 59.79 -49.75 30.44
N VAL A 37 60.78 -50.28 29.71
CA VAL A 37 60.86 -50.22 28.27
C VAL A 37 60.01 -51.33 27.59
N GLY A 38 59.59 -52.38 28.33
CA GLY A 38 58.71 -53.35 27.74
C GLY A 38 58.85 -54.79 28.20
N GLU A 39 58.29 -55.14 29.32
CA GLU A 39 58.02 -56.54 29.64
C GLU A 39 57.12 -57.14 28.50
N ASN A 40 57.76 -57.60 27.43
CA ASN A 40 57.12 -58.27 26.28
C ASN A 40 56.09 -57.47 25.44
N GLN A 41 56.00 -56.17 25.59
CA GLN A 41 54.93 -55.41 24.86
C GLN A 41 55.45 -54.39 23.85
N ASN A 42 56.74 -54.25 23.64
CA ASN A 42 57.36 -53.32 22.72
C ASN A 42 56.91 -51.84 22.83
N THR A 43 56.24 -51.45 23.95
CA THR A 43 55.71 -50.13 24.16
C THR A 43 55.98 -49.61 25.56
N ILE A 44 56.36 -48.34 25.70
CA ILE A 44 56.42 -47.65 26.98
C ILE A 44 55.00 -47.21 27.36
N GLN A 45 54.57 -47.72 28.55
CA GLN A 45 53.21 -47.40 29.02
C GLN A 45 53.06 -45.88 29.37
N PRO A 46 51.85 -45.32 29.25
CA PRO A 46 51.59 -43.89 29.55
C PRO A 46 52.08 -43.48 30.95
N VAL A 47 51.95 -44.35 31.95
CA VAL A 47 52.41 -44.09 33.33
C VAL A 47 53.93 -43.90 33.42
N ASN A 48 54.67 -44.41 32.44
CA ASN A 48 56.12 -44.27 32.32
C ASN A 48 56.53 -43.24 31.26
N GLY A 49 55.59 -42.40 30.81
CA GLY A 49 55.84 -41.34 29.79
C GLY A 49 55.78 -41.78 28.36
N GLY A 50 55.42 -43.04 28.07
CA GLY A 50 55.18 -43.55 26.72
C GLY A 50 53.74 -43.35 26.24
N THR A 51 53.44 -43.78 25.03
CA THR A 51 52.08 -43.79 24.47
C THR A 51 51.27 -45.04 24.78
N GLY A 52 51.98 -46.10 25.15
CA GLY A 52 51.35 -47.46 25.32
C GLY A 52 50.89 -48.09 24.00
N LEU A 53 51.27 -47.55 22.86
CA LEU A 53 50.84 -47.98 21.55
C LEU A 53 52.03 -48.45 20.71
N SER A 54 51.90 -49.61 20.08
CA SER A 54 52.86 -50.17 19.13
C SER A 54 52.44 -49.95 17.66
N ALA A 55 51.20 -49.54 17.47
CA ALA A 55 50.65 -49.32 16.12
C ALA A 55 51.26 -48.07 15.49
N ILE A 56 51.62 -48.18 14.21
CA ILE A 56 52.05 -47.07 13.38
C ILE A 56 50.78 -46.28 12.98
N PRO A 57 50.68 -44.94 13.29
CA PRO A 57 49.50 -44.16 12.89
C PRO A 57 49.31 -44.15 11.39
N THR A 58 48.10 -44.25 10.94
CA THR A 58 47.71 -43.99 9.55
C THR A 58 47.37 -42.51 9.35
N ASN A 59 47.29 -42.06 8.11
CA ASN A 59 46.95 -40.67 7.77
C ASN A 59 45.71 -40.18 8.51
N GLY A 60 45.78 -39.04 9.17
CA GLY A 60 44.69 -38.42 9.90
C GLY A 60 44.42 -38.96 11.30
N GLN A 61 45.16 -39.97 11.73
CA GLN A 61 45.07 -40.42 13.12
C GLN A 61 45.85 -39.49 14.05
N LEU A 62 45.21 -39.14 15.14
CA LEU A 62 45.76 -38.37 16.26
C LEU A 62 45.86 -39.25 17.50
N LEU A 63 46.81 -38.93 18.32
CA LEU A 63 46.93 -39.53 19.63
C LEU A 63 45.96 -38.85 20.59
N ILE A 64 44.87 -39.52 20.91
CA ILE A 64 43.77 -38.98 21.71
C ILE A 64 43.80 -39.64 23.09
N GLY A 65 43.83 -38.81 24.14
CA GLY A 65 43.72 -39.29 25.50
C GLY A 65 42.36 -39.96 25.79
N ASN A 66 42.40 -41.08 26.51
CA ASN A 66 41.25 -41.74 27.09
C ASN A 66 41.47 -41.94 28.61
N ALA A 67 40.50 -42.43 29.33
CA ALA A 67 40.60 -42.55 30.81
C ALA A 67 41.77 -43.44 31.29
N THR A 68 42.33 -44.28 30.44
CA THR A 68 43.37 -45.27 30.77
C THR A 68 44.70 -45.03 30.04
N GLY A 69 44.77 -44.04 29.11
CA GLY A 69 45.96 -43.78 28.33
C GLY A 69 45.64 -43.03 27.04
N TYR A 70 46.17 -43.52 25.92
CA TYR A 70 45.98 -42.93 24.59
C TYR A 70 45.43 -43.97 23.60
N THR A 71 44.68 -43.48 22.64
CA THR A 71 44.22 -44.24 21.47
C THR A 71 44.53 -43.46 20.19
N LEU A 72 44.80 -44.18 19.10
CA LEU A 72 44.87 -43.59 17.76
C LEU A 72 43.49 -43.54 17.16
N ASN A 73 43.01 -42.37 16.84
CA ASN A 73 41.72 -42.19 16.20
C ASN A 73 41.74 -40.96 15.29
N THR A 74 40.82 -40.93 14.32
CA THR A 74 40.65 -39.78 13.44
C THR A 74 39.63 -38.81 14.02
N LEU A 75 39.68 -37.53 13.60
CA LEU A 75 38.62 -36.57 13.90
C LEU A 75 37.31 -36.97 13.22
N THR A 76 36.20 -36.95 13.93
CA THR A 76 34.86 -37.15 13.41
C THR A 76 34.27 -35.80 13.02
N PRO A 77 33.92 -35.56 11.74
CA PRO A 77 33.34 -34.27 11.36
C PRO A 77 31.94 -34.13 11.92
N GLY A 78 31.62 -32.96 12.46
CA GLY A 78 30.26 -32.52 12.74
C GLY A 78 29.58 -31.98 11.47
N ALA A 79 28.28 -31.62 11.58
CA ALA A 79 27.53 -31.05 10.47
C ALA A 79 28.22 -29.77 9.92
N GLY A 80 28.34 -29.69 8.61
CA GLY A 80 28.97 -28.54 7.92
C GLY A 80 30.49 -28.49 7.98
N ILE A 81 31.16 -29.54 8.47
CA ILE A 81 32.60 -29.66 8.44
C ILE A 81 33.01 -30.87 7.57
N SER A 82 33.97 -30.69 6.69
CA SER A 82 34.66 -31.79 6.02
C SER A 82 36.07 -31.93 6.53
N ILE A 83 36.55 -33.18 6.66
CA ILE A 83 37.90 -33.49 7.12
C ILE A 83 38.55 -34.36 6.02
N THR A 84 39.72 -33.91 5.54
CA THR A 84 40.53 -34.64 4.60
C THR A 84 41.84 -34.99 5.28
N ASN A 85 42.17 -36.29 5.36
CA ASN A 85 43.38 -36.85 5.95
C ASN A 85 44.44 -37.09 4.88
N GLY A 86 45.55 -36.36 4.94
CA GLY A 86 46.71 -36.52 4.08
C GLY A 86 47.91 -37.07 4.82
N ALA A 87 49.02 -37.36 4.08
CA ALA A 87 50.25 -37.75 4.69
C ALA A 87 50.85 -36.58 5.49
N GLY A 88 50.85 -36.71 6.83
CA GLY A 88 51.35 -35.66 7.73
C GLY A 88 50.46 -34.40 7.81
N SER A 89 49.20 -34.45 7.32
CA SER A 89 48.31 -33.34 7.34
C SER A 89 46.86 -33.76 7.59
N ILE A 90 46.10 -32.89 8.27
CA ILE A 90 44.64 -32.96 8.41
C ILE A 90 44.09 -31.60 7.99
N THR A 91 43.29 -31.60 6.96
CA THR A 91 42.60 -30.35 6.48
C THR A 91 41.16 -30.37 6.93
N LEU A 92 40.76 -29.33 7.65
CA LEU A 92 39.38 -29.06 8.05
C LEU A 92 38.84 -27.96 7.13
N ALA A 93 37.71 -28.22 6.47
CA ALA A 93 37.08 -27.26 5.60
C ALA A 93 35.58 -27.10 5.95
N ASN A 94 35.04 -25.92 5.69
CA ASN A 94 33.60 -25.71 5.78
C ASN A 94 32.93 -26.44 4.62
N ALA A 95 32.05 -27.39 4.92
CA ALA A 95 31.22 -28.11 3.97
C ALA A 95 29.75 -27.64 3.97
N GLY A 96 29.40 -26.63 4.83
CA GLY A 96 28.10 -25.98 4.86
C GLY A 96 27.98 -24.86 3.83
N VAL A 97 27.04 -23.92 4.07
CA VAL A 97 26.89 -22.73 3.21
C VAL A 97 28.14 -21.86 3.32
N SER A 98 28.96 -21.85 2.28
CA SER A 98 30.21 -21.06 2.25
C SER A 98 30.01 -19.69 1.59
N SER A 99 28.93 -19.50 0.86
CA SER A 99 28.56 -18.24 0.22
C SER A 99 27.06 -18.14 0.05
N TRP A 100 26.57 -16.92 -0.07
CA TRP A 100 25.17 -16.61 -0.37
C TRP A 100 25.07 -15.58 -1.49
N SER A 101 24.03 -15.69 -2.32
CA SER A 101 23.71 -14.67 -3.32
C SER A 101 22.19 -14.53 -3.49
N GLY A 102 21.75 -13.32 -3.74
CA GLY A 102 20.36 -13.03 -4.12
C GLY A 102 20.03 -13.41 -5.57
N GLY A 103 21.04 -13.66 -6.40
CA GLY A 103 20.84 -13.95 -7.82
C GLY A 103 20.05 -12.82 -8.52
N ALA A 104 19.03 -13.21 -9.28
CA ALA A 104 18.16 -12.28 -10.02
C ALA A 104 16.96 -11.75 -9.22
N THR A 105 16.90 -11.93 -7.90
CA THR A 105 15.74 -11.55 -7.08
C THR A 105 15.63 -10.05 -6.81
N GLY A 106 16.68 -9.27 -7.11
CA GLY A 106 16.80 -7.85 -6.73
C GLY A 106 17.43 -7.64 -5.35
N LEU A 107 17.70 -8.71 -4.61
CA LEU A 107 18.46 -8.63 -3.35
C LEU A 107 19.97 -8.61 -3.62
N THR A 108 20.73 -7.92 -2.78
CA THR A 108 22.19 -7.88 -2.85
C THR A 108 22.81 -8.59 -1.65
N PRO A 109 23.99 -9.21 -1.82
CA PRO A 109 24.79 -9.31 -3.04
C PRO A 109 24.14 -10.19 -4.11
N ALA A 110 24.15 -9.75 -5.38
CA ALA A 110 23.60 -10.50 -6.50
C ALA A 110 24.54 -11.64 -6.95
N THR A 111 25.84 -11.52 -6.67
CA THR A 111 26.86 -12.55 -6.89
C THR A 111 27.23 -13.21 -5.57
N PRO A 112 27.75 -14.46 -5.57
CA PRO A 112 28.14 -15.15 -4.34
C PRO A 112 29.11 -14.32 -3.49
N ALA A 113 28.74 -14.10 -2.23
CA ALA A 113 29.55 -13.45 -1.20
C ALA A 113 29.76 -14.39 -0.02
N THR A 114 30.91 -14.29 0.64
CA THR A 114 31.32 -15.10 1.78
C THR A 114 31.49 -14.26 3.04
N GLY A 115 31.52 -14.89 4.19
CA GLY A 115 31.62 -14.21 5.49
C GLY A 115 30.29 -13.66 5.97
N ASP A 116 30.30 -12.53 6.66
CA ASP A 116 29.08 -11.85 7.10
C ASP A 116 28.40 -11.20 5.90
N VAL A 117 27.24 -11.74 5.50
CA VAL A 117 26.46 -11.26 4.35
C VAL A 117 25.29 -10.42 4.84
N ILE A 118 25.33 -9.11 4.54
CA ILE A 118 24.22 -8.19 4.80
C ILE A 118 23.33 -8.16 3.58
N LEU A 119 22.06 -8.57 3.77
CA LEU A 119 21.05 -8.49 2.72
C LEU A 119 20.52 -7.07 2.60
N SER A 120 20.50 -6.55 1.37
CA SER A 120 19.90 -5.26 1.04
C SER A 120 19.22 -5.32 -0.33
N GLY A 121 18.68 -4.18 -0.82
CA GLY A 121 17.98 -4.13 -2.09
C GLY A 121 16.48 -4.34 -1.96
N LEU A 122 15.80 -4.43 -3.10
CA LEU A 122 14.35 -4.62 -3.21
C LEU A 122 14.07 -5.96 -3.87
N LEU A 123 13.29 -6.79 -3.20
CA LEU A 123 12.79 -8.01 -3.83
C LEU A 123 11.92 -7.62 -5.03
N ASN A 124 12.29 -8.06 -6.22
CA ASN A 124 11.57 -7.72 -7.45
C ASN A 124 10.20 -8.44 -7.51
N VAL A 125 9.31 -7.97 -8.40
CA VAL A 125 7.94 -8.50 -8.54
C VAL A 125 7.94 -9.96 -8.98
N ALA A 126 8.83 -10.35 -9.89
CA ALA A 126 8.97 -11.73 -10.37
C ALA A 126 9.35 -12.71 -9.26
N SER A 127 9.97 -12.22 -8.19
CA SER A 127 10.37 -13.01 -7.01
C SER A 127 9.40 -12.83 -5.83
N GLY A 128 8.19 -12.29 -6.06
CA GLY A 128 7.16 -12.11 -5.03
C GLY A 128 7.27 -10.81 -4.24
N GLY A 129 8.20 -9.92 -4.55
CA GLY A 129 8.28 -8.58 -3.96
C GLY A 129 7.40 -7.56 -4.67
N THR A 130 7.34 -6.35 -4.15
CA THR A 130 6.63 -5.23 -4.81
C THR A 130 7.50 -4.47 -5.80
N GLY A 131 8.82 -4.59 -5.70
CA GLY A 131 9.78 -3.79 -6.46
C GLY A 131 9.76 -2.31 -6.11
N GLN A 132 9.14 -1.91 -5.00
CA GLN A 132 8.92 -0.51 -4.63
C GLN A 132 9.59 -0.17 -3.29
N SER A 133 10.30 0.97 -3.24
CA SER A 133 11.01 1.44 -2.04
C SER A 133 10.28 2.55 -1.27
N SER A 134 9.30 3.23 -1.90
CA SER A 134 8.61 4.37 -1.31
C SER A 134 7.22 4.53 -1.90
N TYR A 135 6.34 5.19 -1.18
CA TYR A 135 4.98 5.53 -1.60
C TYR A 135 4.68 6.97 -1.22
N THR A 136 3.81 7.62 -2.00
CA THR A 136 3.14 8.87 -1.63
C THR A 136 1.69 8.61 -1.25
N ASN A 137 1.05 9.56 -0.56
CA ASN A 137 -0.34 9.41 -0.14
C ASN A 137 -1.26 9.07 -1.32
N GLY A 138 -2.13 8.08 -1.11
CA GLY A 138 -3.11 7.66 -2.11
C GLY A 138 -2.58 6.74 -3.20
N GLN A 139 -1.29 6.41 -3.23
CA GLN A 139 -0.78 5.44 -4.18
C GLN A 139 -1.18 4.02 -3.80
N LEU A 140 -1.65 3.29 -4.80
CA LEU A 140 -1.98 1.87 -4.76
C LEU A 140 -1.00 1.10 -5.65
N LEU A 141 -0.77 -0.17 -5.31
CA LEU A 141 -0.09 -1.11 -6.20
C LEU A 141 -1.10 -1.68 -7.18
N ILE A 142 -0.85 -1.48 -8.45
CA ILE A 142 -1.73 -1.91 -9.54
C ILE A 142 -0.94 -2.83 -10.46
N GLY A 143 -1.53 -3.97 -10.81
CA GLY A 143 -0.96 -4.89 -11.79
C GLY A 143 -0.80 -4.24 -13.16
N ASN A 144 0.39 -4.38 -13.75
CA ASN A 144 0.70 -3.92 -15.10
C ASN A 144 1.09 -5.11 -15.97
N THR A 145 0.21 -5.48 -16.89
CA THR A 145 0.42 -6.63 -17.79
C THR A 145 1.49 -6.38 -18.85
N ALA A 146 1.75 -5.13 -19.22
CA ALA A 146 2.74 -4.78 -20.24
C ALA A 146 4.18 -5.13 -19.85
N GLY A 147 4.47 -5.33 -18.58
CA GLY A 147 5.79 -5.75 -18.08
C GLY A 147 5.72 -6.82 -17.02
N ASN A 148 4.55 -7.38 -16.77
CA ASN A 148 4.29 -8.30 -15.64
C ASN A 148 4.84 -7.73 -14.32
N THR A 149 4.57 -6.45 -14.06
CA THR A 149 5.09 -5.68 -12.93
C THR A 149 3.95 -5.12 -12.08
N LEU A 150 4.30 -4.58 -10.92
CA LEU A 150 3.40 -3.74 -10.12
C LEU A 150 3.76 -2.27 -10.34
N GLY A 151 2.80 -1.50 -10.84
CA GLY A 151 2.90 -0.05 -10.94
C GLY A 151 2.34 0.65 -9.70
N LYS A 152 2.83 1.84 -9.40
CA LYS A 152 2.20 2.76 -8.43
C LYS A 152 1.34 3.76 -9.16
N ALA A 153 0.07 3.83 -8.83
CA ALA A 153 -0.84 4.84 -9.34
C ALA A 153 -1.85 5.27 -8.27
N THR A 154 -2.35 6.48 -8.40
CA THR A 154 -3.50 6.96 -7.62
C THR A 154 -4.79 6.63 -8.36
N LEU A 155 -5.89 6.57 -7.64
CA LEU A 155 -7.21 6.47 -8.26
C LEU A 155 -7.51 7.76 -9.03
N THR A 156 -8.08 7.62 -10.23
CA THR A 156 -8.57 8.75 -11.03
C THR A 156 -10.09 8.87 -10.84
N ALA A 157 -10.54 10.04 -10.41
CA ALA A 157 -11.96 10.30 -10.23
C ALA A 157 -12.68 10.37 -11.57
N GLY A 158 -13.80 9.64 -11.69
CA GLY A 158 -14.78 9.85 -12.75
C GLY A 158 -15.73 11.00 -12.43
N SER A 159 -16.68 11.28 -13.34
CA SER A 159 -17.70 12.32 -13.13
C SER A 159 -18.50 12.05 -11.85
N GLY A 160 -18.72 13.08 -11.04
CA GLY A 160 -19.50 13.00 -9.79
C GLY A 160 -18.82 12.28 -8.63
N ILE A 161 -17.53 12.00 -8.74
CA ILE A 161 -16.71 11.39 -7.66
C ILE A 161 -15.59 12.35 -7.28
N ALA A 162 -15.40 12.53 -5.98
CA ALA A 162 -14.22 13.18 -5.39
C ALA A 162 -13.35 12.12 -4.73
N ILE A 163 -12.03 12.23 -4.95
CA ILE A 163 -11.03 11.37 -4.32
C ILE A 163 -10.06 12.26 -3.55
N THR A 164 -9.96 12.03 -2.24
CA THR A 164 -9.02 12.73 -1.38
C THR A 164 -8.00 11.75 -0.83
N ASN A 165 -6.72 12.00 -1.09
CA ASN A 165 -5.61 11.19 -0.65
C ASN A 165 -5.02 11.75 0.65
N GLY A 166 -5.14 11.01 1.74
CA GLY A 166 -4.56 11.34 3.03
C GLY A 166 -3.41 10.39 3.42
N ALA A 167 -2.80 10.63 4.56
CA ALA A 167 -1.79 9.72 5.12
C ALA A 167 -2.44 8.37 5.45
N ALA A 168 -2.01 7.32 4.74
CA ALA A 168 -2.54 5.96 4.85
C ALA A 168 -4.06 5.85 4.62
N SER A 169 -4.64 6.80 3.89
CA SER A 169 -6.09 6.80 3.60
C SER A 169 -6.39 7.30 2.19
N VAL A 170 -7.45 6.77 1.60
CA VAL A 170 -8.08 7.28 0.39
C VAL A 170 -9.56 7.41 0.69
N THR A 171 -10.08 8.65 0.62
CA THR A 171 -11.50 8.92 0.79
C THR A 171 -12.14 9.08 -0.58
N ILE A 172 -13.21 8.35 -0.84
CA ILE A 172 -14.03 8.45 -2.05
C ILE A 172 -15.40 8.98 -1.64
N ALA A 173 -15.80 10.10 -2.20
CA ALA A 173 -17.06 10.76 -1.90
C ALA A 173 -17.83 11.09 -3.17
N SER A 174 -19.15 11.31 -3.06
CA SER A 174 -19.93 11.90 -4.13
C SER A 174 -19.58 13.38 -4.27
N ASP A 175 -19.35 13.83 -5.51
CA ASP A 175 -19.10 15.24 -5.88
C ASP A 175 -20.18 15.75 -6.84
N LYS A 176 -21.40 15.18 -6.76
CA LYS A 176 -22.53 15.59 -7.58
C LYS A 176 -23.02 16.97 -7.17
N ALA A 177 -23.22 17.81 -8.16
CA ALA A 177 -23.74 19.15 -7.99
C ALA A 177 -25.26 19.16 -7.77
N TYR A 178 -25.74 20.03 -6.90
CA TYR A 178 -27.17 20.25 -6.67
C TYR A 178 -27.43 21.68 -6.17
N GLY A 179 -28.66 22.16 -6.41
CA GLY A 179 -29.10 23.45 -5.89
C GLY A 179 -30.64 23.58 -5.90
N SER A 180 -31.15 24.33 -4.95
CA SER A 180 -32.56 24.73 -4.87
C SER A 180 -32.63 26.22 -4.67
N PHE A 181 -33.26 26.91 -5.62
CA PHE A 181 -33.32 28.35 -5.73
C PHE A 181 -34.79 28.78 -5.81
N TYR A 182 -35.10 29.97 -5.35
CA TYR A 182 -36.45 30.52 -5.45
C TYR A 182 -36.40 32.04 -5.51
N ASP A 183 -37.55 32.63 -5.95
CA ASP A 183 -37.71 34.07 -5.91
C ASP A 183 -38.87 34.46 -5.01
N THR A 184 -38.63 35.48 -4.15
CA THR A 184 -39.58 35.99 -3.16
C THR A 184 -40.25 37.29 -3.60
N THR A 185 -40.02 37.70 -4.86
CA THR A 185 -40.62 38.92 -5.44
C THR A 185 -41.55 38.52 -6.57
N THR A 186 -42.54 39.40 -6.85
CA THR A 186 -43.38 39.24 -8.02
C THR A 186 -42.64 39.72 -9.26
N GLN A 187 -42.70 38.95 -10.33
CA GLN A 187 -42.09 39.27 -11.63
C GLN A 187 -43.23 39.50 -12.65
N SER A 188 -43.27 40.73 -13.22
CA SER A 188 -44.26 41.11 -14.18
C SER A 188 -43.83 40.78 -15.61
N GLY A 189 -44.76 40.22 -16.42
CA GLY A 189 -44.55 40.00 -17.83
C GLY A 189 -44.69 41.30 -18.63
N VAL A 190 -44.10 41.29 -19.82
CA VAL A 190 -44.33 42.32 -20.84
C VAL A 190 -44.97 41.63 -22.02
N ALA A 191 -46.10 42.20 -22.49
CA ALA A 191 -46.86 41.59 -23.60
C ALA A 191 -45.96 41.21 -24.79
N LEU A 192 -46.01 39.99 -25.23
CA LEU A 192 -45.33 39.43 -26.40
C LEU A 192 -43.78 39.62 -26.34
N THR A 193 -43.23 39.81 -25.14
CA THR A 193 -41.78 40.04 -24.96
C THR A 193 -41.19 38.97 -24.04
N ALA A 194 -40.22 38.24 -24.57
CA ALA A 194 -39.50 37.21 -23.81
C ALA A 194 -38.67 37.85 -22.68
N THR A 195 -38.93 37.45 -21.46
CA THR A 195 -38.28 37.98 -20.25
C THR A 195 -37.57 36.84 -19.47
N ALA A 196 -36.39 37.09 -18.97
CA ALA A 196 -35.70 36.11 -18.10
C ALA A 196 -36.34 36.07 -16.72
N ILE A 197 -36.52 34.88 -16.18
CA ILE A 197 -36.99 34.66 -14.82
C ILE A 197 -35.78 34.81 -13.89
N THR A 198 -35.93 35.57 -12.81
CA THR A 198 -34.89 35.83 -11.83
C THR A 198 -35.03 35.02 -10.54
N PHE A 199 -33.96 34.90 -9.80
CA PHE A 199 -33.89 34.22 -8.51
C PHE A 199 -33.18 35.12 -7.51
N ASN A 200 -33.67 35.22 -6.29
CA ASN A 200 -33.08 36.06 -5.24
C ASN A 200 -32.67 35.27 -3.98
N SER A 201 -32.96 33.99 -3.93
CA SER A 201 -32.77 33.21 -2.71
C SER A 201 -32.30 31.78 -3.04
N THR A 202 -31.41 31.27 -2.18
CA THR A 202 -30.90 29.88 -2.24
C THR A 202 -31.31 29.14 -0.97
N SER A 203 -31.99 28.01 -1.11
CA SER A 203 -32.29 27.13 0.02
C SER A 203 -31.09 26.25 0.40
N LEU A 204 -30.53 25.59 -0.59
CA LEU A 204 -29.30 24.78 -0.48
C LEU A 204 -28.60 24.71 -1.82
N SER A 205 -27.28 24.59 -1.80
CA SER A 205 -26.54 24.40 -3.04
C SER A 205 -25.15 23.79 -2.78
N TYR A 206 -24.68 23.03 -3.76
CA TYR A 206 -23.34 22.54 -3.84
C TYR A 206 -22.90 22.45 -5.31
N ASN A 207 -21.87 23.18 -5.68
CA ASN A 207 -21.38 23.27 -7.07
C ASN A 207 -22.42 23.82 -8.07
N VAL A 208 -23.50 24.47 -7.59
CA VAL A 208 -24.49 25.20 -8.36
C VAL A 208 -24.77 26.52 -7.63
N ALA A 209 -24.86 27.63 -8.36
CA ALA A 209 -25.11 28.94 -7.74
C ALA A 209 -25.93 29.87 -8.64
N ILE A 210 -26.62 30.85 -8.04
CA ILE A 210 -27.16 32.01 -8.76
C ILE A 210 -25.99 32.84 -9.27
N GLY A 211 -26.00 33.14 -10.57
CA GLY A 211 -24.97 33.93 -11.25
C GLY A 211 -25.29 35.42 -11.34
N SER A 212 -24.64 36.09 -12.28
CA SER A 212 -24.93 37.48 -12.64
C SER A 212 -25.15 37.57 -14.14
N PRO A 213 -26.33 38.05 -14.62
CA PRO A 213 -27.51 38.45 -13.84
C PRO A 213 -28.14 37.30 -13.06
N THR A 214 -29.04 37.62 -12.10
CA THR A 214 -29.67 36.66 -11.18
C THR A 214 -30.65 35.69 -11.87
N SER A 215 -30.88 35.82 -13.17
CA SER A 215 -31.58 34.82 -13.99
C SER A 215 -30.73 33.57 -14.26
N ARG A 216 -29.41 33.67 -14.11
CA ARG A 216 -28.50 32.59 -14.44
C ARG A 216 -28.28 31.66 -13.26
N ILE A 217 -28.42 30.38 -13.52
CA ILE A 217 -28.03 29.32 -12.59
C ILE A 217 -26.81 28.64 -13.18
N VAL A 218 -25.65 28.83 -12.53
CA VAL A 218 -24.34 28.40 -12.99
C VAL A 218 -23.98 27.06 -12.35
N VAL A 219 -23.51 26.10 -13.13
CA VAL A 219 -23.00 24.80 -12.66
C VAL A 219 -21.49 24.79 -12.77
N THR A 220 -20.77 24.39 -11.73
CA THR A 220 -19.28 24.35 -11.74
C THR A 220 -18.72 23.00 -12.15
N ARG A 221 -19.57 21.98 -12.30
CA ARG A 221 -19.20 20.63 -12.70
C ARG A 221 -19.80 20.27 -14.05
N ALA A 222 -19.02 19.63 -14.91
CA ALA A 222 -19.56 19.04 -16.13
C ALA A 222 -20.40 17.80 -15.78
N GLY A 223 -21.51 17.58 -16.50
CA GLY A 223 -22.36 16.40 -16.27
C GLY A 223 -23.72 16.54 -16.91
N ILE A 224 -24.61 15.59 -16.57
CA ILE A 224 -26.03 15.62 -16.95
C ILE A 224 -26.80 16.16 -15.74
N TYR A 225 -27.70 17.09 -15.99
CA TYR A 225 -28.46 17.78 -14.95
C TYR A 225 -29.98 17.57 -15.20
N ASN A 226 -30.67 17.20 -14.12
CA ASN A 226 -32.12 17.27 -14.02
C ASN A 226 -32.46 18.64 -13.43
N ILE A 227 -33.25 19.42 -14.19
CA ILE A 227 -33.63 20.79 -13.85
C ILE A 227 -35.14 20.80 -13.77
N GLN A 228 -35.66 21.06 -12.57
CA GLN A 228 -37.11 21.10 -12.32
C GLN A 228 -37.50 22.50 -11.83
N PHE A 229 -38.65 22.98 -12.28
CA PHE A 229 -39.18 24.26 -11.78
C PHE A 229 -40.67 24.17 -11.45
N SER A 230 -41.12 25.14 -10.64
CA SER A 230 -42.50 25.42 -10.32
C SER A 230 -42.69 26.93 -10.30
N ALA A 231 -43.67 27.40 -11.09
CA ALA A 231 -43.98 28.82 -11.19
C ALA A 231 -45.44 29.07 -10.72
N GLN A 232 -45.62 30.08 -9.89
CA GLN A 232 -46.93 30.57 -9.43
C GLN A 232 -47.38 31.66 -10.37
N ILE A 233 -48.39 31.42 -11.22
CA ILE A 233 -48.90 32.38 -12.19
C ILE A 233 -50.18 32.97 -11.70
N SER A 234 -50.34 34.28 -11.84
CA SER A 234 -51.55 35.05 -11.59
C SER A 234 -51.94 35.87 -12.80
N ASN A 235 -53.17 35.77 -13.20
CA ASN A 235 -53.78 36.54 -14.30
C ASN A 235 -54.89 37.48 -13.78
N PRO A 236 -54.64 38.78 -13.68
CA PRO A 236 -55.62 39.76 -13.24
C PRO A 236 -56.55 40.25 -14.36
N SER A 237 -56.40 39.77 -15.61
CA SER A 237 -57.21 40.16 -16.75
C SER A 237 -58.57 39.44 -16.80
N ALA A 238 -59.50 39.98 -17.55
CA ALA A 238 -60.83 39.39 -17.80
C ALA A 238 -60.82 38.40 -18.99
N SER A 239 -59.66 37.97 -19.43
CA SER A 239 -59.46 37.02 -20.51
C SER A 239 -58.43 35.99 -20.13
N ILE A 240 -58.53 34.76 -20.66
CA ILE A 240 -57.46 33.79 -20.55
C ILE A 240 -56.19 34.38 -21.17
N ASP A 241 -55.05 34.15 -20.51
CA ASP A 241 -53.73 34.58 -20.99
C ASP A 241 -52.84 33.37 -21.16
N ASP A 242 -52.24 33.23 -22.31
CA ASP A 242 -51.26 32.16 -22.55
C ASP A 242 -49.92 32.57 -22.05
N VAL A 243 -49.32 31.69 -21.25
CA VAL A 243 -47.95 31.81 -20.72
C VAL A 243 -47.14 30.69 -21.29
N THR A 244 -46.02 31.06 -21.94
CA THR A 244 -45.03 30.11 -22.43
C THR A 244 -43.77 30.23 -21.60
N ILE A 245 -43.21 29.10 -21.09
CA ILE A 245 -41.94 29.01 -20.40
C ILE A 245 -41.03 28.02 -21.10
N TRP A 246 -39.75 28.37 -21.23
CA TRP A 246 -38.72 27.51 -21.81
C TRP A 246 -37.36 27.72 -21.11
N ILE A 247 -36.40 26.83 -21.42
CA ILE A 247 -35.07 26.91 -20.87
C ILE A 247 -34.06 27.33 -21.94
N ARG A 248 -33.07 28.07 -21.51
CA ARG A 248 -31.88 28.46 -22.29
C ARG A 248 -30.61 27.93 -21.60
N GLN A 249 -29.61 27.62 -22.42
CA GLN A 249 -28.27 27.27 -21.94
C GLN A 249 -27.29 28.22 -22.62
N ASN A 250 -26.42 28.88 -21.83
CA ASN A 250 -25.44 29.80 -22.31
C ASN A 250 -26.02 30.89 -23.26
N GLY A 251 -27.22 31.37 -22.96
CA GLY A 251 -27.92 32.39 -23.74
C GLY A 251 -28.61 31.90 -25.04
N VAL A 252 -28.59 30.58 -25.30
CA VAL A 252 -29.22 29.97 -26.48
C VAL A 252 -30.47 29.18 -26.07
N ASN A 253 -31.59 29.35 -26.78
CA ASN A 253 -32.81 28.57 -26.55
C ASN A 253 -32.55 27.10 -26.82
N ILE A 254 -32.97 26.23 -25.90
CA ILE A 254 -32.98 24.78 -26.13
C ILE A 254 -34.23 24.45 -26.98
N ALA A 255 -34.02 23.78 -28.10
CA ALA A 255 -35.08 23.33 -28.96
C ALA A 255 -36.05 22.40 -28.19
N ASP A 256 -37.33 22.49 -28.49
CA ASP A 256 -38.40 21.64 -27.93
C ASP A 256 -38.56 21.71 -26.40
N SER A 257 -38.07 22.80 -25.78
CA SER A 257 -38.14 23.02 -24.33
C SER A 257 -39.31 23.88 -23.87
N ALA A 258 -40.07 24.47 -24.82
CA ALA A 258 -41.19 25.36 -24.48
C ALA A 258 -42.43 24.59 -24.07
N GLY A 259 -43.04 25.04 -22.97
CA GLY A 259 -44.39 24.60 -22.56
C GLY A 259 -45.34 25.81 -22.50
N ILE A 260 -46.58 25.64 -22.96
CA ILE A 260 -47.58 26.66 -22.99
C ILE A 260 -48.71 26.27 -22.04
N VAL A 261 -49.23 27.25 -21.29
CA VAL A 261 -50.39 27.07 -20.41
C VAL A 261 -51.34 28.27 -20.49
N GLY A 262 -52.59 28.04 -20.70
CA GLY A 262 -53.65 29.05 -20.57
C GLY A 262 -53.95 29.32 -19.10
N THR A 263 -53.64 30.50 -18.62
CA THR A 263 -53.98 30.91 -17.25
C THR A 263 -55.40 31.43 -17.21
N PRO A 264 -56.25 30.93 -16.30
CA PRO A 264 -57.66 31.35 -16.22
C PRO A 264 -57.81 32.85 -16.08
N GLU A 265 -58.89 33.39 -16.59
CA GLU A 265 -59.28 34.77 -16.40
C GLU A 265 -59.65 35.07 -14.95
N LYS A 266 -59.64 36.35 -14.57
CA LYS A 266 -60.17 36.86 -13.30
C LYS A 266 -61.67 36.62 -13.22
N HIS A 267 -62.15 36.08 -12.10
CA HIS A 267 -63.56 35.83 -11.85
C HIS A 267 -64.00 36.39 -10.49
N GLY A 268 -65.08 37.14 -10.48
CA GLY A 268 -65.64 37.69 -9.23
C GLY A 268 -64.69 38.58 -8.41
N GLY A 269 -63.75 39.26 -9.05
CA GLY A 269 -62.76 40.07 -8.40
C GLY A 269 -61.53 39.33 -7.92
N ILE A 270 -61.45 38.00 -8.12
CA ILE A 270 -60.32 37.14 -7.79
C ILE A 270 -59.54 36.86 -9.06
N ASP A 271 -58.23 37.09 -9.04
CA ASP A 271 -57.36 36.79 -10.17
C ASP A 271 -57.33 35.29 -10.48
N GLY A 272 -57.12 34.93 -11.73
CA GLY A 272 -56.94 33.54 -12.13
C GLY A 272 -55.56 33.06 -11.70
N HIS A 273 -55.47 31.85 -11.13
CA HIS A 273 -54.22 31.29 -10.63
C HIS A 273 -53.95 29.92 -11.28
N THR A 274 -52.67 29.71 -11.61
CA THR A 274 -52.17 28.42 -12.10
C THR A 274 -50.76 28.19 -11.56
N VAL A 275 -50.50 26.94 -11.17
CA VAL A 275 -49.10 26.50 -10.86
C VAL A 275 -48.65 25.62 -12.00
N ILE A 276 -47.57 25.96 -12.62
CA ILE A 276 -47.00 25.17 -13.71
C ILE A 276 -45.56 24.73 -13.34
N GLY A 277 -45.20 23.58 -13.86
CA GLY A 277 -43.85 23.06 -13.67
C GLY A 277 -43.61 21.80 -14.49
N TRP A 278 -42.44 21.66 -14.96
CA TRP A 278 -41.95 20.43 -15.57
C TRP A 278 -40.44 20.34 -15.38
N ASN A 279 -39.79 19.35 -15.96
CA ASN A 279 -38.35 19.12 -15.85
C ASN A 279 -37.68 18.98 -17.21
N TYR A 280 -36.39 19.31 -17.20
CA TYR A 280 -35.46 19.11 -18.32
C TYR A 280 -34.33 18.23 -17.89
N ILE A 281 -33.80 17.45 -18.82
CA ILE A 281 -32.50 16.73 -18.61
C ILE A 281 -31.55 17.23 -19.68
N LEU A 282 -30.51 17.93 -19.27
CA LEU A 282 -29.57 18.60 -20.14
C LEU A 282 -28.13 18.27 -19.78
N GLN A 283 -27.26 18.17 -20.78
CA GLN A 283 -25.82 18.07 -20.58
C GLN A 283 -25.21 19.46 -20.43
N ALA A 284 -24.30 19.64 -19.48
CA ALA A 284 -23.58 20.89 -19.28
C ALA A 284 -22.08 20.65 -19.14
N ALA A 285 -21.28 21.58 -19.65
CA ALA A 285 -19.88 21.71 -19.32
C ALA A 285 -19.71 22.45 -17.98
N ALA A 286 -18.50 22.40 -17.41
CA ALA A 286 -18.21 23.21 -16.23
C ALA A 286 -18.28 24.70 -16.57
N ASN A 287 -18.95 25.46 -15.70
CA ASN A 287 -19.26 26.89 -15.83
C ASN A 287 -20.33 27.25 -16.86
N ASP A 288 -21.04 26.27 -17.41
CA ASP A 288 -22.26 26.53 -18.14
C ASP A 288 -23.31 27.11 -17.18
N TYR A 289 -24.27 27.86 -17.76
CA TYR A 289 -25.42 28.37 -17.01
C TYR A 289 -26.73 28.08 -17.74
N PHE A 290 -27.82 27.94 -16.96
CA PHE A 290 -29.16 27.80 -17.39
C PHE A 290 -29.96 29.04 -17.01
N GLU A 291 -30.94 29.41 -17.84
CA GLU A 291 -31.91 30.47 -17.60
C GLU A 291 -33.29 29.98 -17.97
N LEU A 292 -34.32 30.23 -17.16
CA LEU A 292 -35.70 30.11 -17.56
C LEU A 292 -36.18 31.42 -18.15
N TYR A 293 -36.81 31.36 -19.28
CA TYR A 293 -37.46 32.48 -19.95
C TYR A 293 -38.93 32.26 -20.01
N TRP A 294 -39.68 33.35 -19.98
CA TRP A 294 -41.13 33.30 -20.17
C TRP A 294 -41.62 34.45 -21.02
N ILE A 295 -42.83 34.29 -21.59
CA ILE A 295 -43.55 35.27 -22.36
C ILE A 295 -45.02 35.10 -22.05
N THR A 296 -45.78 36.21 -22.11
CA THR A 296 -47.25 36.27 -21.89
C THR A 296 -47.87 37.13 -22.96
N ASP A 297 -49.11 36.83 -23.34
CA ASP A 297 -49.78 37.56 -24.40
C ASP A 297 -50.27 38.94 -23.93
N SER A 298 -50.75 39.06 -22.69
CA SER A 298 -51.38 40.27 -22.19
C SER A 298 -50.44 41.26 -21.50
N GLY A 299 -49.30 40.85 -20.98
CA GLY A 299 -48.42 41.66 -20.19
C GLY A 299 -48.93 42.06 -18.79
N THR A 300 -50.13 41.62 -18.41
CA THR A 300 -50.68 41.82 -17.07
C THR A 300 -50.46 40.60 -16.17
N THR A 301 -50.23 39.42 -16.74
CA THR A 301 -49.94 38.20 -16.04
C THR A 301 -48.58 38.27 -15.34
N GLN A 302 -48.51 37.72 -14.15
CA GLN A 302 -47.37 37.80 -13.26
C GLN A 302 -46.95 36.43 -12.76
N LEU A 303 -45.66 36.26 -12.51
CA LEU A 303 -45.15 35.26 -11.58
C LEU A 303 -45.28 35.86 -10.18
N LEU A 304 -46.28 35.40 -9.42
CA LEU A 304 -46.75 36.07 -8.21
C LEU A 304 -46.22 35.36 -6.94
N THR A 305 -45.60 36.13 -6.02
CA THR A 305 -45.31 35.65 -4.69
C THR A 305 -46.46 35.96 -3.72
N TYR A 306 -46.80 34.98 -2.88
CA TYR A 306 -47.73 35.23 -1.76
C TYR A 306 -46.99 35.31 -0.44
N PRO A 307 -47.27 36.34 0.39
CA PRO A 307 -46.64 36.46 1.72
C PRO A 307 -47.07 35.30 2.62
N ALA A 308 -46.23 34.99 3.62
CA ALA A 308 -46.65 34.09 4.68
C ALA A 308 -47.81 34.64 5.48
N SER A 309 -48.72 33.79 5.93
CA SER A 309 -49.83 34.09 6.82
C SER A 309 -49.80 33.18 8.04
N ALA A 310 -50.77 33.36 8.96
CA ALA A 310 -50.88 32.47 10.12
C ALA A 310 -51.20 30.99 9.73
N SER A 311 -51.76 30.79 8.54
CA SER A 311 -52.22 29.46 8.08
C SER A 311 -51.27 28.75 7.09
N HIS A 312 -50.34 29.48 6.47
CA HIS A 312 -49.39 28.90 5.47
C HIS A 312 -48.10 29.69 5.37
N PRO A 313 -47.00 29.04 5.01
CA PRO A 313 -45.73 29.72 4.69
C PRO A 313 -45.87 30.53 3.39
N ARG A 314 -44.87 31.39 3.11
CA ARG A 314 -44.75 32.14 1.86
C ARG A 314 -44.75 31.18 0.68
N ALA A 315 -45.51 31.52 -0.39
CA ALA A 315 -45.38 30.87 -1.70
C ALA A 315 -44.46 31.71 -2.59
N PRO A 316 -43.28 31.22 -2.98
CA PRO A 316 -42.41 31.93 -3.92
C PRO A 316 -43.05 32.04 -5.31
N SER A 317 -42.69 33.09 -6.06
CA SER A 317 -43.16 33.25 -7.45
C SER A 317 -42.56 32.16 -8.35
N MET A 318 -41.35 31.71 -8.04
CA MET A 318 -40.64 30.67 -8.76
C MET A 318 -39.81 29.82 -7.80
N ILE A 319 -39.79 28.50 -8.03
CA ILE A 319 -38.83 27.57 -7.41
C ILE A 319 -38.12 26.84 -8.56
N LEU A 320 -36.82 26.70 -8.45
CA LEU A 320 -35.96 25.92 -9.37
C LEU A 320 -35.09 24.97 -8.59
N THR A 321 -35.10 23.71 -8.98
CA THR A 321 -34.20 22.68 -8.45
C THR A 321 -33.28 22.17 -9.57
N VAL A 322 -32.01 22.10 -9.32
CA VAL A 322 -30.99 21.58 -10.24
C VAL A 322 -30.23 20.47 -9.55
N GLN A 323 -30.13 19.32 -10.18
CA GLN A 323 -29.45 18.16 -9.63
C GLN A 323 -28.66 17.44 -10.72
N GLN A 324 -27.38 17.20 -10.49
CA GLN A 324 -26.56 16.35 -11.33
C GLN A 324 -26.98 14.87 -11.15
N VAL A 325 -27.25 14.18 -12.26
CA VAL A 325 -27.73 12.79 -12.27
C VAL A 325 -26.59 11.76 -12.19
#